data_9868980bf5fc7cd264cec43a22745c8f
#
_entry.id   9868980bf5fc7cd264cec43a22745c8f
#
_cell.length_a   1.000
_cell.length_b   1.000
_cell.length_c   1.000
_cell.angle_alpha   90.00
_cell.angle_beta   90.00
_cell.angle_gamma   90.00
#
_symmetry.space_group_name_H-M   'P 1'
#
loop_
_entity.id
_entity.type
_entity.pdbx_description
1 polymer ?
#
loop_
_entity_poly.entity_id
_entity_poly.type
_entity_poly.pdbx_seq_one_letter_code
_entity_poly.pdbx_strand_id
1 'polypeptide(L)'
;GFRCFKHYYKEYVCRHLTHLFPRCVSYNRFVELEKEVLLPLTIFIKQVFLGTCTGISFVDSTPLRVCRNQRILIHKTFEGLATRGKCSMRWFFGFKLHLIINDKGEILNFMFTPANVDDREPLKQGNFLKNIKGKLCADKGYIG
;
A
#
# COMPACT_ATOMS: atom_id res chain seq x y z
N GLY A 1 20.32 3.13 -4.83
CA GLY A 1 18.88 2.93 -4.94
C GLY A 1 18.37 3.18 -6.37
N PHE A 2 17.18 2.69 -6.69
CA PHE A 2 16.60 2.84 -8.03
C PHE A 2 15.81 4.15 -8.13
N ARG A 3 15.95 4.87 -9.24
CA ARG A 3 15.25 6.16 -9.47
C ARG A 3 13.73 6.00 -9.64
N CYS A 4 13.31 4.88 -10.21
CA CYS A 4 11.90 4.55 -10.45
C CYS A 4 11.77 3.05 -10.71
N PHE A 5 10.53 2.55 -10.71
CA PHE A 5 10.23 1.13 -10.96
C PHE A 5 10.76 0.62 -12.31
N LYS A 6 10.64 1.42 -13.38
CA LYS A 6 11.22 1.07 -14.69
C LYS A 6 12.73 0.85 -14.64
N HIS A 7 13.45 1.68 -13.87
CA HIS A 7 14.89 1.52 -13.67
C HIS A 7 15.19 0.24 -12.89
N TYR A 8 14.45 -0.05 -11.82
CA TYR A 8 14.54 -1.31 -11.09
C TYR A 8 14.33 -2.53 -12.00
N TYR A 9 13.23 -2.54 -12.79
CA TYR A 9 12.92 -3.64 -13.69
C TYR A 9 14.06 -3.90 -14.69
N LYS A 10 14.50 -2.87 -15.42
CA LYS A 10 15.50 -3.00 -16.48
C LYS A 10 16.89 -3.33 -15.95
N GLU A 11 17.31 -2.67 -14.87
CA GLU A 11 18.69 -2.78 -14.39
C GLU A 11 18.89 -3.92 -13.40
N TYR A 12 17.87 -4.28 -12.65
CA TYR A 12 17.98 -5.33 -11.64
C TYR A 12 17.27 -6.61 -12.05
N VAL A 13 15.97 -6.57 -12.34
CA VAL A 13 15.21 -7.78 -12.65
C VAL A 13 15.74 -8.44 -13.92
N CYS A 14 15.83 -7.69 -15.03
CA CYS A 14 16.27 -8.25 -16.31
C CYS A 14 17.76 -8.61 -16.38
N ARG A 15 18.61 -8.10 -15.48
CA ARG A 15 20.05 -8.37 -15.52
C ARG A 15 20.53 -9.32 -14.44
N HIS A 16 19.97 -9.22 -13.24
CA HIS A 16 20.47 -9.96 -12.08
C HIS A 16 19.53 -11.08 -11.62
N LEU A 17 18.26 -11.06 -12.00
CA LEU A 17 17.31 -12.10 -11.66
C LEU A 17 16.99 -13.04 -12.83
N THR A 18 17.89 -13.19 -13.77
CA THR A 18 17.72 -14.06 -14.95
C THR A 18 17.49 -15.53 -14.62
N HIS A 19 17.96 -15.98 -13.46
CA HIS A 19 17.72 -17.33 -12.94
C HIS A 19 16.25 -17.54 -12.53
N LEU A 20 15.55 -16.48 -12.09
CA LEU A 20 14.13 -16.49 -11.77
C LEU A 20 13.26 -16.12 -12.99
N PHE A 21 13.77 -15.23 -13.83
CA PHE A 21 13.08 -14.69 -15.02
C PHE A 21 13.94 -14.87 -16.27
N PRO A 22 14.07 -16.10 -16.80
CA PRO A 22 14.95 -16.37 -17.94
C PRO A 22 14.55 -15.66 -19.23
N ARG A 23 13.29 -15.23 -19.32
CA ARG A 23 12.77 -14.44 -20.44
C ARG A 23 12.00 -13.22 -19.92
N CYS A 24 12.67 -12.08 -19.83
CA CYS A 24 12.02 -10.84 -19.45
C CYS A 24 11.21 -10.28 -20.63
N VAL A 25 9.98 -9.90 -20.34
CA VAL A 25 9.10 -9.19 -21.29
C VAL A 25 9.49 -7.71 -21.40
N SER A 26 8.93 -6.96 -22.36
CA SER A 26 9.11 -5.51 -22.38
C SER A 26 8.54 -4.87 -21.10
N TYR A 27 9.08 -3.73 -20.70
CA TYR A 27 8.58 -3.01 -19.51
C TYR A 27 7.08 -2.70 -19.59
N ASN A 28 6.60 -2.32 -20.76
CA ASN A 28 5.18 -2.02 -20.95
C ASN A 28 4.32 -3.29 -20.73
N ARG A 29 4.74 -4.41 -21.30
CA ARG A 29 4.04 -5.69 -21.08
C ARG A 29 4.11 -6.14 -19.63
N PHE A 30 5.22 -5.87 -18.94
CA PHE A 30 5.33 -6.16 -17.51
C PHE A 30 4.31 -5.37 -16.68
N VAL A 31 4.17 -4.07 -16.96
CA VAL A 31 3.16 -3.22 -16.27
C VAL A 31 1.72 -3.64 -16.59
N GLU A 32 1.45 -4.15 -17.82
CA GLU A 32 0.15 -4.73 -18.14
C GLU A 32 -0.14 -5.99 -17.33
N LEU A 33 0.85 -6.89 -17.22
CA LEU A 33 0.74 -8.11 -16.44
C LEU A 33 0.54 -7.84 -14.93
N GLU A 34 1.12 -6.77 -14.38
CA GLU A 34 0.90 -6.38 -12.99
C GLU A 34 -0.59 -6.17 -12.67
N LYS A 35 -1.36 -5.62 -13.62
CA LYS A 35 -2.82 -5.44 -13.45
C LYS A 35 -3.54 -6.77 -13.38
N GLU A 36 -3.14 -7.74 -14.20
CA GLU A 36 -3.75 -9.07 -14.25
C GLU A 36 -3.48 -9.87 -12.95
N VAL A 37 -2.30 -9.69 -12.35
CA VAL A 37 -1.94 -10.42 -11.12
C VAL A 37 -2.35 -9.70 -9.83
N LEU A 38 -2.86 -8.48 -9.90
CA LEU A 38 -3.20 -7.70 -8.71
C LEU A 38 -4.21 -8.40 -7.81
N LEU A 39 -5.30 -8.93 -8.39
CA LEU A 39 -6.33 -9.63 -7.63
C LEU A 39 -5.82 -10.96 -7.04
N PRO A 40 -5.22 -11.89 -7.82
CA PRO A 40 -4.60 -13.10 -7.26
C PRO A 40 -3.57 -12.80 -6.17
N LEU A 41 -2.73 -11.79 -6.37
CA LEU A 41 -1.72 -11.39 -5.38
C LEU A 41 -2.37 -10.87 -4.10
N THR A 42 -3.43 -10.07 -4.21
CA THR A 42 -4.15 -9.57 -3.03
C THR A 42 -4.77 -10.70 -2.23
N ILE A 43 -5.39 -11.68 -2.91
CA ILE A 43 -5.96 -12.88 -2.27
C ILE A 43 -4.84 -13.68 -1.58
N PHE A 44 -3.75 -13.93 -2.28
CA PHE A 44 -2.60 -14.65 -1.75
C PHE A 44 -2.02 -13.98 -0.49
N ILE A 45 -1.80 -12.67 -0.53
CA ILE A 45 -1.32 -11.91 0.63
C ILE A 45 -2.30 -12.06 1.81
N LYS A 46 -3.60 -11.89 1.57
CA LYS A 46 -4.61 -11.98 2.63
C LYS A 46 -4.81 -13.39 3.21
N GLN A 47 -4.53 -14.43 2.47
CA GLN A 47 -4.73 -15.81 2.92
C GLN A 47 -3.47 -16.47 3.46
N VAL A 48 -2.29 -16.11 2.95
CA VAL A 48 -1.04 -16.85 3.20
C VAL A 48 -0.02 -15.99 3.93
N PHE A 49 0.03 -14.70 3.67
CA PHE A 49 1.10 -13.83 4.14
C PHE A 49 0.78 -13.02 5.41
N LEU A 50 -0.48 -13.05 5.85
CA LEU A 50 -0.81 -12.37 7.09
C LEU A 50 -0.26 -13.14 8.29
N GLY A 51 0.37 -12.40 9.19
CA GLY A 51 0.85 -12.92 10.46
C GLY A 51 -0.26 -13.23 11.45
N THR A 52 0.11 -13.75 12.60
CA THR A 52 -0.81 -14.02 13.70
C THR A 52 -0.74 -12.94 14.77
N CYS A 53 -1.88 -12.58 15.35
CA CYS A 53 -1.93 -11.61 16.42
C CYS A 53 -1.26 -12.17 17.69
N THR A 54 -0.25 -11.47 18.19
CA THR A 54 0.55 -11.85 19.38
C THR A 54 0.04 -11.21 20.67
N GLY A 55 -0.99 -10.37 20.58
CA GLY A 55 -1.55 -9.62 21.71
C GLY A 55 -1.10 -8.16 21.77
N ILE A 56 -0.08 -7.78 21.02
CA ILE A 56 0.32 -6.38 20.83
C ILE A 56 0.39 -6.10 19.34
N SER A 57 -0.30 -5.05 18.89
CA SER A 57 -0.36 -4.65 17.50
C SER A 57 -0.16 -3.14 17.37
N PHE A 58 0.35 -2.72 16.23
CA PHE A 58 0.59 -1.32 15.90
C PHE A 58 -0.16 -0.99 14.61
N VAL A 59 -0.83 0.16 14.58
CA VAL A 59 -1.49 0.68 13.38
C VAL A 59 -0.89 2.01 12.99
N ASP A 60 -0.62 2.15 11.69
CA ASP A 60 -0.15 3.42 11.11
C ASP A 60 -0.68 3.60 9.69
N SER A 61 -0.65 4.84 9.20
CA SER A 61 -1.02 5.19 7.84
C SER A 61 0.12 5.86 7.08
N THR A 62 0.32 5.41 5.85
CA THR A 62 1.32 5.97 4.95
C THR A 62 0.66 6.61 3.73
N PRO A 63 0.97 7.88 3.39
CA PRO A 63 0.44 8.52 2.21
C PRO A 63 1.05 7.95 0.92
N LEU A 64 0.22 7.45 0.02
CA LEU A 64 0.59 7.01 -1.31
C LEU A 64 0.26 8.10 -2.33
N ARG A 65 1.26 8.85 -2.73
CA ARG A 65 1.12 9.94 -3.71
C ARG A 65 1.05 9.39 -5.11
N VAL A 66 0.00 9.73 -5.83
CA VAL A 66 -0.22 9.30 -7.22
C VAL A 66 0.52 10.20 -8.20
N CYS A 67 0.52 11.50 -7.94
CA CYS A 67 1.22 12.47 -8.77
C CYS A 67 1.63 13.71 -7.95
N ARG A 68 2.46 14.57 -8.57
CA ARG A 68 2.75 15.90 -8.00
C ARG A 68 1.50 16.78 -8.04
N ASN A 69 1.30 17.65 -7.06
CA ASN A 69 0.12 18.51 -6.95
C ASN A 69 -0.16 19.35 -8.21
N GLN A 70 0.89 19.78 -8.92
CA GLN A 70 0.79 20.51 -10.18
C GLN A 70 0.17 19.70 -11.33
N ARG A 71 0.17 18.37 -11.23
CA ARG A 71 -0.32 17.46 -12.29
C ARG A 71 -1.71 16.89 -12.00
N ILE A 72 -2.36 17.28 -10.94
CA ILE A 72 -3.65 16.71 -10.53
C ILE A 72 -4.70 16.82 -11.63
N LEU A 73 -4.80 18.02 -12.26
CA LEU A 73 -5.80 18.30 -13.29
C LEU A 73 -5.61 17.51 -14.60
N ILE A 74 -4.39 17.05 -14.85
CA ILE A 74 -4.07 16.27 -16.07
C ILE A 74 -3.89 14.77 -15.79
N HIS A 75 -4.06 14.36 -14.52
CA HIS A 75 -3.90 12.97 -14.11
C HIS A 75 -5.21 12.21 -14.28
N LYS A 76 -5.24 11.29 -15.23
CA LYS A 76 -6.45 10.53 -15.59
C LYS A 76 -6.52 9.12 -14.97
N THR A 77 -5.37 8.53 -14.61
CA THR A 77 -5.27 7.11 -14.23
C THR A 77 -6.13 6.74 -13.01
N PHE A 78 -6.23 7.65 -12.02
CA PHE A 78 -7.01 7.45 -10.81
C PHE A 78 -8.08 8.54 -10.64
N GLU A 79 -8.59 9.06 -11.76
CA GLU A 79 -9.70 10.01 -11.76
C GLU A 79 -10.93 9.39 -11.08
N GLY A 80 -11.56 10.14 -10.19
CA GLY A 80 -12.70 9.65 -9.40
C GLY A 80 -12.36 8.72 -8.23
N LEU A 81 -11.12 8.20 -8.14
CA LEU A 81 -10.67 7.31 -7.06
C LEU A 81 -9.70 7.98 -6.10
N ALA A 82 -8.69 8.67 -6.62
CA ALA A 82 -7.74 9.40 -5.81
C ALA A 82 -8.30 10.77 -5.40
N THR A 83 -7.95 11.21 -4.20
CA THR A 83 -8.42 12.49 -3.65
C THR A 83 -7.27 13.33 -3.12
N ARG A 84 -7.53 14.62 -2.85
CA ARG A 84 -6.61 15.45 -2.07
C ARG A 84 -6.77 15.17 -0.60
N GLY A 85 -5.67 14.89 0.09
CA GLY A 85 -5.60 14.75 1.52
C GLY A 85 -4.44 15.52 2.12
N LYS A 86 -4.46 15.66 3.43
CA LYS A 86 -3.39 16.29 4.21
C LYS A 86 -2.69 15.22 5.04
N CYS A 87 -1.38 15.19 5.01
CA CYS A 87 -0.57 14.48 6.00
C CYS A 87 0.18 15.50 6.87
N SER A 88 0.86 15.05 7.90
CA SER A 88 1.62 15.90 8.83
C SER A 88 2.57 16.88 8.12
N MET A 89 3.12 16.51 6.97
CA MET A 89 4.11 17.33 6.26
C MET A 89 3.49 18.25 5.21
N ARG A 90 2.47 17.83 4.44
CA ARG A 90 1.89 18.63 3.34
C ARG A 90 0.62 18.02 2.76
N TRP A 91 -0.04 18.77 1.88
CA TRP A 91 -1.10 18.27 1.01
C TRP A 91 -0.53 17.33 -0.06
N PHE A 92 -1.28 16.25 -0.35
CA PHE A 92 -0.95 15.32 -1.41
C PHE A 92 -2.22 14.85 -2.14
N PHE A 93 -2.05 14.29 -3.33
CA PHE A 93 -3.12 13.67 -4.10
C PHE A 93 -2.84 12.17 -4.23
N GLY A 94 -3.79 11.35 -3.82
CA GLY A 94 -3.61 9.88 -3.86
C GLY A 94 -4.48 9.14 -2.86
N PHE A 95 -3.85 8.20 -2.16
CA PHE A 95 -4.46 7.28 -1.21
C PHE A 95 -3.67 7.27 0.10
N LYS A 96 -4.25 6.66 1.12
CA LYS A 96 -3.55 6.24 2.32
C LYS A 96 -3.52 4.71 2.38
N LEU A 97 -2.38 4.15 2.72
CA LEU A 97 -2.24 2.76 3.09
C LEU A 97 -2.22 2.67 4.60
N HIS A 98 -3.24 2.04 5.17
CA HIS A 98 -3.30 1.71 6.59
C HIS A 98 -2.76 0.30 6.78
N LEU A 99 -1.83 0.13 7.70
CA LEU A 99 -1.22 -1.16 8.04
C LEU A 99 -1.42 -1.46 9.51
N ILE A 100 -1.72 -2.71 9.82
CA ILE A 100 -1.62 -3.26 11.17
C ILE A 100 -0.52 -4.30 11.15
N ILE A 101 0.45 -4.15 12.06
CA ILE A 101 1.53 -5.12 12.25
C ILE A 101 1.55 -5.61 13.70
N ASN A 102 2.11 -6.80 13.93
CA ASN A 102 2.39 -7.27 15.28
C ASN A 102 3.78 -6.79 15.78
N ASP A 103 4.15 -7.17 16.99
CA ASP A 103 5.43 -6.87 17.62
C ASP A 103 6.64 -7.51 16.92
N LYS A 104 6.41 -8.49 16.05
CA LYS A 104 7.44 -9.12 15.20
C LYS A 104 7.59 -8.44 13.83
N GLY A 105 6.75 -7.44 13.54
CA GLY A 105 6.73 -6.75 12.23
C GLY A 105 5.96 -7.50 11.14
N GLU A 106 5.21 -8.56 11.47
CA GLU A 106 4.37 -9.27 10.52
C GLU A 106 3.08 -8.47 10.25
N ILE A 107 2.66 -8.39 8.99
CA ILE A 107 1.43 -7.69 8.61
C ILE A 107 0.22 -8.52 9.06
N LEU A 108 -0.63 -7.93 9.88
CA LEU A 108 -1.88 -8.55 10.33
C LEU A 108 -3.06 -8.18 9.44
N ASN A 109 -3.10 -6.95 8.97
CA ASN A 109 -4.10 -6.48 8.02
C ASN A 109 -3.64 -5.21 7.31
N PHE A 110 -4.26 -4.90 6.17
CA PHE A 110 -4.02 -3.66 5.45
C PHE A 110 -5.29 -3.18 4.74
N MET A 111 -5.38 -1.87 4.54
CA MET A 111 -6.50 -1.23 3.85
C MET A 111 -6.02 0.01 3.09
N PHE A 112 -6.60 0.25 1.92
CA PHE A 112 -6.42 1.50 1.19
C PHE A 112 -7.65 2.38 1.35
N THR A 113 -7.43 3.66 1.59
CA THR A 113 -8.49 4.68 1.57
C THR A 113 -8.11 5.84 0.65
N PRO A 114 -9.07 6.58 0.09
CA PRO A 114 -8.78 7.88 -0.51
C PRO A 114 -8.09 8.82 0.49
N ALA A 115 -7.25 9.73 -0.01
CA ALA A 115 -6.39 10.57 0.83
C ALA A 115 -7.15 11.51 1.80
N ASN A 116 -8.40 11.85 1.50
CA ASN A 116 -9.25 12.72 2.34
C ASN A 116 -9.96 11.98 3.48
N VAL A 117 -9.90 10.65 3.52
CA VAL A 117 -10.51 9.87 4.59
C VAL A 117 -9.71 10.04 5.88
N ASP A 118 -10.39 10.21 7.00
CA ASP A 118 -9.79 10.30 8.34
C ASP A 118 -9.11 8.98 8.70
N ASP A 119 -7.97 9.03 9.38
CA ASP A 119 -7.20 7.83 9.75
C ASP A 119 -7.94 6.92 10.73
N ARG A 120 -8.95 7.44 11.43
CA ARG A 120 -9.82 6.69 12.35
C ARG A 120 -10.91 5.88 11.64
N GLU A 121 -11.27 6.23 10.40
CA GLU A 121 -12.36 5.56 9.68
C GLU A 121 -12.11 4.05 9.46
N PRO A 122 -10.91 3.59 9.08
CA PRO A 122 -10.62 2.15 9.00
C PRO A 122 -10.85 1.40 10.32
N LEU A 123 -10.59 2.03 11.46
CA LEU A 123 -10.78 1.40 12.78
C LEU A 123 -12.25 1.17 13.12
N LYS A 124 -13.17 1.98 12.56
CA LYS A 124 -14.62 1.81 12.73
C LYS A 124 -15.17 0.66 11.88
N GLN A 125 -14.42 0.23 10.87
CA GLN A 125 -14.83 -0.88 10.01
C GLN A 125 -14.44 -2.21 10.67
N GLY A 126 -15.42 -2.96 11.15
CA GLY A 126 -15.21 -4.21 11.89
C GLY A 126 -14.32 -5.25 11.19
N ASN A 127 -14.25 -5.22 9.86
CA ASN A 127 -13.38 -6.13 9.09
C ASN A 127 -11.90 -5.78 9.21
N PHE A 128 -11.54 -4.52 9.46
CA PHE A 128 -10.14 -4.11 9.58
C PHE A 128 -9.51 -4.59 10.89
N LEU A 129 -10.31 -4.69 11.96
CA LEU A 129 -9.86 -5.16 13.28
C LEU A 129 -10.26 -6.60 13.59
N LYS A 130 -10.90 -7.32 12.66
CA LYS A 130 -11.55 -8.62 12.92
C LYS A 130 -10.71 -9.64 13.66
N ASN A 131 -9.41 -9.70 13.41
CA ASN A 131 -8.51 -10.70 14.00
C ASN A 131 -7.51 -10.09 14.99
N ILE A 132 -7.71 -8.82 15.37
CA ILE A 132 -6.81 -8.12 16.29
C ILE A 132 -7.33 -8.30 17.72
N LYS A 133 -6.48 -8.81 18.58
CA LYS A 133 -6.77 -9.04 20.00
C LYS A 133 -5.68 -8.40 20.88
N GLY A 134 -6.06 -8.00 22.08
CA GLY A 134 -5.11 -7.40 23.04
C GLY A 134 -4.94 -5.90 22.85
N LYS A 135 -3.71 -5.42 22.90
CA LYS A 135 -3.39 -3.98 22.84
C LYS A 135 -3.14 -3.55 21.39
N LEU A 136 -3.83 -2.49 20.96
CA LEU A 136 -3.58 -1.80 19.71
C LEU A 136 -2.92 -0.44 20.00
N CYS A 137 -1.68 -0.26 19.57
CA CYS A 137 -0.95 0.98 19.68
C CYS A 137 -1.12 1.77 18.36
N ALA A 138 -1.42 3.05 18.49
CA ALA A 138 -1.63 3.94 17.34
C ALA A 138 -0.98 5.29 17.59
N ASP A 139 -0.63 6.01 16.53
CA ASP A 139 -0.20 7.40 16.63
C ASP A 139 -1.38 8.31 17.03
N LYS A 140 -1.06 9.52 17.52
CA LYS A 140 -2.01 10.54 17.98
C LYS A 140 -3.13 10.84 16.97
N GLY A 141 -2.88 10.69 15.68
CA GLY A 141 -3.87 10.85 14.63
C GLY A 141 -5.04 9.86 14.67
N TYR A 142 -4.89 8.74 15.38
CA TYR A 142 -5.93 7.72 15.58
C TYR A 142 -6.69 7.86 16.89
N ILE A 143 -6.14 8.65 17.84
CA ILE A 143 -6.70 8.90 19.16
C ILE A 143 -7.23 10.31 19.13
N GLY A 144 -8.53 10.46 19.03
CA GLY A 144 -9.21 11.77 19.03
C GLY A 144 -9.43 12.30 20.43
#